data_52d387c5aae5e74fb5cf0ba09ea4f56c
#
_entry.id   52d387c5aae5e74fb5cf0ba09ea4f56c
#
_cell.length_a   1.000
_cell.length_b   1.000
_cell.length_c   1.000
_cell.angle_alpha   90.00
_cell.angle_beta   90.00
_cell.angle_gamma   90.00
#
_symmetry.space_group_name_H-M   'P 1'
#
loop_
_entity.id
_entity.type
_entity.pdbx_description
1 polymer ?
#
loop_
_entity_poly.entity_id
_entity_poly.type
_entity_poly.pdbx_seq_one_letter_code
_entity_poly.pdbx_strand_id
1 'polypeptide(L)'
;PDIYAAGDCAEFGGAVAGLWEPAQYQGTIAGFNAAGALSEFGGLPRANTLKVLGIKLFSMGVIQPDDGSYREIVDRQEGSYRRFLFRDGLLAGAILIGDTSLAAAATRASRERLDCSAVAGASATVSEVATHLNHLR
;
A
#
# COMPACT_ATOMS: atom_id res chain seq x y z
N PRO A 1 32.48 5.55 -0.31
CA PRO A 1 31.43 6.51 -0.48
C PRO A 1 30.80 6.79 0.86
N ASP A 2 31.00 8.03 1.37
CA ASP A 2 30.63 8.44 2.72
C ASP A 2 29.47 9.46 2.69
N ILE A 3 28.67 9.45 1.61
CA ILE A 3 27.54 10.34 1.41
C ILE A 3 26.29 9.50 1.29
N TYR A 4 25.28 9.82 2.09
CA TYR A 4 23.98 9.16 2.14
C TYR A 4 22.88 10.19 1.87
N ALA A 5 21.82 9.75 1.19
CA ALA A 5 20.62 10.55 0.93
C ALA A 5 19.37 9.82 1.44
N ALA A 6 18.39 10.55 1.95
CA ALA A 6 17.16 9.99 2.46
C ALA A 6 16.00 10.99 2.28
N GLY A 7 14.78 10.49 2.15
CA GLY A 7 13.59 11.28 1.94
C GLY A 7 13.43 11.76 0.50
N ASP A 8 12.80 12.92 0.31
CA ASP A 8 12.39 13.42 -1.00
C ASP A 8 13.56 13.79 -1.93
N CYS A 9 14.78 13.84 -1.41
CA CYS A 9 15.99 14.02 -2.20
C CYS A 9 16.63 12.70 -2.67
N ALA A 10 16.07 11.56 -2.27
CA ALA A 10 16.57 10.23 -2.61
C ALA A 10 15.64 9.48 -3.55
N GLU A 11 16.19 8.98 -4.63
CA GLU A 11 15.50 8.06 -5.55
C GLU A 11 15.85 6.62 -5.18
N PHE A 12 14.87 5.74 -5.17
CA PHE A 12 15.04 4.31 -5.00
C PHE A 12 14.18 3.55 -6.01
N GLY A 13 14.82 2.69 -6.80
CA GLY A 13 14.11 1.88 -7.82
C GLY A 13 13.39 2.72 -8.88
N GLY A 14 13.93 3.87 -9.27
CA GLY A 14 13.36 4.77 -10.27
C GLY A 14 12.22 5.66 -9.74
N ALA A 15 12.04 5.74 -8.41
CA ALA A 15 10.97 6.54 -7.83
C ALA A 15 11.41 7.31 -6.58
N VAL A 16 10.90 8.53 -6.44
CA VAL A 16 10.92 9.30 -5.20
C VAL A 16 9.63 9.00 -4.44
N ALA A 17 9.74 8.62 -3.17
CA ALA A 17 8.56 8.19 -2.41
C ALA A 17 7.60 9.33 -2.09
N GLY A 18 8.12 10.53 -1.76
CA GLY A 18 7.31 11.70 -1.46
C GLY A 18 6.41 11.54 -0.22
N LEU A 19 6.76 10.67 0.71
CA LEU A 19 5.95 10.29 1.87
C LEU A 19 6.80 10.29 3.14
N TRP A 20 6.19 10.65 4.26
CA TRP A 20 6.89 10.80 5.54
C TRP A 20 7.47 9.47 6.06
N GLU A 21 6.70 8.39 6.03
CA GLU A 21 7.12 7.08 6.56
C GLU A 21 8.33 6.50 5.80
N PRO A 22 8.34 6.45 4.45
CA PRO A 22 9.53 6.10 3.68
C PRO A 22 10.73 6.99 3.97
N ALA A 23 10.54 8.31 4.07
CA ALA A 23 11.60 9.25 4.35
C ALA A 23 12.24 9.00 5.72
N GLN A 24 11.44 8.74 6.75
CA GLN A 24 11.91 8.40 8.09
C GLN A 24 12.70 7.08 8.11
N TYR A 25 12.21 6.06 7.41
CA TYR A 25 12.88 4.76 7.33
C TYR A 25 14.20 4.86 6.57
N GLN A 26 14.22 5.56 5.44
CA GLN A 26 15.45 5.85 4.70
C GLN A 26 16.46 6.60 5.56
N GLY A 27 16.01 7.61 6.33
CA GLY A 27 16.85 8.36 7.26
C GLY A 27 17.47 7.47 8.34
N THR A 28 16.70 6.50 8.86
CA THR A 28 17.19 5.52 9.83
C THR A 28 18.30 4.66 9.23
N ILE A 29 18.09 4.13 8.03
CA ILE A 29 19.10 3.31 7.32
C ILE A 29 20.36 4.14 6.98
N ALA A 30 20.17 5.37 6.50
CA ALA A 30 21.28 6.28 6.22
C ALA A 30 22.09 6.58 7.49
N GLY A 31 21.42 6.80 8.61
CA GLY A 31 22.06 7.03 9.90
C GLY A 31 22.85 5.81 10.39
N PHE A 32 22.32 4.60 10.26
CA PHE A 32 23.06 3.37 10.58
C PHE A 32 24.32 3.23 9.73
N ASN A 33 24.20 3.42 8.41
CA ASN A 33 25.35 3.34 7.52
C ASN A 33 26.40 4.41 7.83
N ALA A 34 26.01 5.63 8.13
CA ALA A 34 26.91 6.71 8.54
C ALA A 34 27.63 6.39 9.86
N ALA A 35 27.01 5.63 10.75
CA ALA A 35 27.59 5.15 11.99
C ALA A 35 28.42 3.86 11.82
N GLY A 36 28.57 3.34 10.60
CA GLY A 36 29.33 2.11 10.30
C GLY A 36 28.53 0.81 10.50
N ALA A 37 27.23 0.87 10.81
CA ALA A 37 26.36 -0.29 10.89
C ALA A 37 25.70 -0.52 9.52
N LEU A 38 26.26 -1.42 8.70
CA LEU A 38 25.78 -1.70 7.36
C LEU A 38 24.31 -2.17 7.37
N SER A 39 23.47 -1.43 6.67
CA SER A 39 22.04 -1.68 6.53
C SER A 39 21.58 -1.38 5.11
N GLU A 40 20.66 -2.20 4.59
CA GLU A 40 20.10 -2.02 3.26
C GLU A 40 18.64 -1.53 3.33
N PHE A 41 18.30 -0.59 2.45
CA PHE A 41 16.93 -0.17 2.25
C PHE A 41 16.30 -1.03 1.15
N GLY A 42 15.44 -1.97 1.55
CA GLY A 42 14.71 -2.88 0.63
C GLY A 42 13.45 -2.27 0.01
N GLY A 43 13.21 -0.99 0.22
CA GLY A 43 11.94 -0.33 -0.14
C GLY A 43 10.86 -0.53 0.94
N LEU A 44 9.81 0.26 0.82
CA LEU A 44 8.60 0.09 1.63
C LEU A 44 7.40 -0.14 0.72
N PRO A 45 6.42 -0.92 1.16
CA PRO A 45 5.11 -0.91 0.53
C PRO A 45 4.61 0.54 0.46
N ARG A 46 4.14 0.96 -0.72
CA ARG A 46 3.54 2.29 -0.88
C ARG A 46 2.17 2.30 -0.18
N ALA A 47 2.17 2.44 1.14
CA ALA A 47 0.98 2.61 1.94
C ALA A 47 1.00 4.01 2.56
N ASN A 48 -0.13 4.69 2.51
CA ASN A 48 -0.29 6.02 3.07
C ASN A 48 -1.59 6.09 3.88
N THR A 49 -1.51 6.66 5.06
CA THR A 49 -2.67 6.95 5.91
C THR A 49 -2.73 8.45 6.15
N LEU A 50 -3.85 9.06 5.79
CA LEU A 50 -4.09 10.48 5.97
C LEU A 50 -5.36 10.68 6.79
N LYS A 51 -5.32 11.59 7.76
CA LYS A 51 -6.48 12.05 8.51
C LYS A 51 -6.57 13.57 8.37
N VAL A 52 -7.49 14.03 7.53
CA VAL A 52 -7.70 15.46 7.25
C VAL A 52 -9.18 15.79 7.37
N LEU A 53 -9.50 16.87 8.05
CA LEU A 53 -10.88 17.37 8.23
C LEU A 53 -11.85 16.30 8.77
N GLY A 54 -11.38 15.41 9.63
CA GLY A 54 -12.17 14.30 10.18
C GLY A 54 -12.35 13.10 9.24
N ILE A 55 -11.90 13.19 7.99
CA ILE A 55 -11.93 12.08 7.04
C ILE A 55 -10.67 11.25 7.19
N LYS A 56 -10.84 9.93 7.32
CA LYS A 56 -9.75 8.98 7.26
C LYS A 56 -9.56 8.51 5.82
N LEU A 57 -8.32 8.50 5.35
CA LEU A 57 -7.95 7.95 4.06
C LEU A 57 -6.79 6.97 4.25
N PHE A 58 -6.89 5.84 3.59
CA PHE A 58 -5.81 4.88 3.43
C PHE A 58 -5.66 4.55 1.95
N SER A 59 -4.43 4.51 1.47
CA SER A 59 -4.12 4.01 0.13
C SER A 59 -2.86 3.18 0.15
N MET A 60 -2.78 2.16 -0.70
CA MET A 60 -1.59 1.32 -0.82
C MET A 60 -1.44 0.76 -2.24
N GLY A 61 -0.20 0.43 -2.58
CA GLY A 61 0.15 -0.23 -3.84
C GLY A 61 -0.19 0.59 -5.08
N VAL A 62 -0.70 -0.08 -6.10
CA VAL A 62 -1.14 0.54 -7.35
C VAL A 62 -2.46 1.25 -7.12
N ILE A 63 -2.48 2.56 -7.30
CA ILE A 63 -3.70 3.37 -7.19
C ILE A 63 -4.24 3.82 -8.56
N GLN A 64 -3.40 3.81 -9.56
CA GLN A 64 -3.77 4.07 -10.95
C GLN A 64 -3.13 2.97 -11.81
N PRO A 65 -3.93 2.01 -12.30
CA PRO A 65 -3.42 0.96 -13.17
C PRO A 65 -2.96 1.56 -14.50
N ASP A 66 -1.89 1.01 -15.04
CA ASP A 66 -1.26 1.43 -16.30
C ASP A 66 -1.78 0.63 -17.49
N ASP A 67 -2.44 -0.49 -17.24
CA ASP A 67 -3.00 -1.35 -18.27
C ASP A 67 -4.31 -2.05 -17.81
N GLY A 68 -4.91 -2.83 -18.72
CA GLY A 68 -6.15 -3.57 -18.46
C GLY A 68 -5.99 -4.90 -17.71
N SER A 69 -4.79 -5.23 -17.21
CA SER A 69 -4.53 -6.49 -16.49
C SER A 69 -5.07 -6.50 -15.05
N TYR A 70 -5.47 -5.35 -14.56
CA TYR A 70 -6.00 -5.21 -13.21
C TYR A 70 -7.51 -5.42 -13.16
N ARG A 71 -7.94 -6.19 -12.19
CA ARG A 71 -9.35 -6.30 -11.81
C ARG A 71 -9.68 -5.28 -10.73
N GLU A 72 -10.65 -4.44 -10.98
CA GLU A 72 -11.12 -3.40 -10.07
C GLU A 72 -12.45 -3.79 -9.43
N ILE A 73 -12.53 -3.63 -8.10
CA ILE A 73 -13.75 -3.79 -7.31
C ILE A 73 -13.94 -2.50 -6.51
N VAL A 74 -15.07 -1.83 -6.71
CA VAL A 74 -15.37 -0.52 -6.12
C VAL A 74 -16.74 -0.53 -5.44
N ASP A 75 -16.80 0.07 -4.26
CA ASP A 75 -18.03 0.44 -3.58
C ASP A 75 -17.98 1.93 -3.22
N ARG A 76 -19.10 2.63 -3.50
CA ARG A 76 -19.26 4.05 -3.20
C ARG A 76 -20.55 4.23 -2.43
N GLN A 77 -20.41 4.66 -1.19
CA GLN A 77 -21.53 5.00 -0.32
C GLN A 77 -21.36 6.41 0.22
N GLU A 78 -22.42 7.00 0.76
CA GLU A 78 -22.33 8.30 1.42
C GLU A 78 -21.28 8.23 2.56
N GLY A 79 -20.26 9.09 2.49
CA GLY A 79 -19.16 9.15 3.47
C GLY A 79 -18.14 8.02 3.39
N SER A 80 -18.26 7.08 2.44
CA SER A 80 -17.34 5.95 2.31
C SER A 80 -17.01 5.63 0.85
N TYR A 81 -15.73 5.37 0.59
CA TYR A 81 -15.26 4.89 -0.69
C TYR A 81 -14.27 3.75 -0.47
N ARG A 82 -14.48 2.64 -1.13
CA ARG A 82 -13.60 1.48 -1.06
C ARG A 82 -13.29 1.00 -2.47
N ARG A 83 -12.01 0.85 -2.77
CA ARG A 83 -11.52 0.38 -4.06
C ARG A 83 -10.40 -0.62 -3.83
N PHE A 84 -10.48 -1.75 -4.51
CA PHE A 84 -9.44 -2.77 -4.50
C PHE A 84 -9.04 -3.09 -5.94
N LEU A 85 -7.73 -3.21 -6.16
CA LEU A 85 -7.15 -3.62 -7.43
C LEU A 85 -6.45 -4.97 -7.24
N PHE A 86 -6.80 -5.92 -8.07
CA PHE A 86 -6.20 -7.25 -8.09
C PHE A 86 -5.48 -7.47 -9.41
N ARG A 87 -4.37 -8.19 -9.36
CA ARG A 87 -3.63 -8.68 -10.53
C ARG A 87 -3.12 -10.08 -10.22
N ASP A 88 -3.34 -11.03 -11.13
CA ASP A 88 -2.92 -12.43 -10.99
C ASP A 88 -3.35 -13.07 -9.66
N GLY A 89 -4.58 -12.77 -9.21
CA GLY A 89 -5.12 -13.28 -7.95
C GLY A 89 -4.54 -12.63 -6.68
N LEU A 90 -3.67 -11.62 -6.80
CA LEU A 90 -3.05 -10.93 -5.68
C LEU A 90 -3.61 -9.52 -5.53
N LEU A 91 -3.67 -9.02 -4.28
CA LEU A 91 -4.04 -7.63 -4.02
C LEU A 91 -2.88 -6.71 -4.40
N ALA A 92 -3.05 -5.97 -5.50
CA ALA A 92 -2.07 -5.05 -6.03
C ALA A 92 -2.21 -3.63 -5.50
N GLY A 93 -3.42 -3.22 -5.12
CA GLY A 93 -3.66 -1.88 -4.59
C GLY A 93 -5.00 -1.75 -3.89
N ALA A 94 -5.11 -0.76 -2.99
CA ALA A 94 -6.35 -0.43 -2.31
C ALA A 94 -6.44 1.06 -1.98
N ILE A 95 -7.66 1.60 -2.03
CA ILE A 95 -8.02 2.93 -1.52
C ILE A 95 -9.24 2.77 -0.62
N LEU A 96 -9.14 3.29 0.60
CA LEU A 96 -10.22 3.31 1.58
C LEU A 96 -10.40 4.74 2.08
N ILE A 97 -11.61 5.27 2.00
CA ILE A 97 -11.96 6.61 2.50
C ILE A 97 -13.16 6.46 3.45
N GLY A 98 -13.12 7.17 4.57
CA GLY A 98 -14.12 7.08 5.64
C GLY A 98 -13.87 5.89 6.55
N ASP A 99 -14.29 4.70 6.17
CA ASP A 99 -13.96 3.46 6.88
C ASP A 99 -12.67 2.84 6.37
N THR A 100 -11.63 2.90 7.21
CA THR A 100 -10.30 2.33 6.93
C THR A 100 -10.00 1.05 7.72
N SER A 101 -11.02 0.37 8.24
CA SER A 101 -10.87 -0.84 9.07
C SER A 101 -10.11 -1.97 8.38
N LEU A 102 -10.19 -2.05 7.06
CA LEU A 102 -9.50 -3.06 6.25
C LEU A 102 -8.03 -2.73 5.94
N ALA A 103 -7.51 -1.57 6.35
CA ALA A 103 -6.16 -1.12 6.00
C ALA A 103 -5.07 -2.14 6.39
N ALA A 104 -5.11 -2.65 7.62
CA ALA A 104 -4.14 -3.62 8.12
C ALA A 104 -4.21 -4.96 7.36
N ALA A 105 -5.42 -5.46 7.10
CA ALA A 105 -5.63 -6.70 6.37
C ALA A 105 -5.18 -6.58 4.91
N ALA A 106 -5.50 -5.46 4.25
CA ALA A 106 -5.05 -5.18 2.89
C ALA A 106 -3.52 -5.07 2.79
N THR A 107 -2.90 -4.35 3.74
CA THR A 107 -1.43 -4.23 3.79
C THR A 107 -0.77 -5.60 3.95
N ARG A 108 -1.28 -6.44 4.85
CA ARG A 108 -0.78 -7.80 5.06
C ARG A 108 -0.95 -8.66 3.81
N ALA A 109 -2.15 -8.69 3.23
CA ALA A 109 -2.44 -9.49 2.04
C ALA A 109 -1.50 -9.16 0.88
N SER A 110 -1.23 -7.87 0.65
CA SER A 110 -0.32 -7.43 -0.40
C SER A 110 1.14 -7.75 -0.08
N ARG A 111 1.60 -7.44 1.15
CA ARG A 111 2.99 -7.67 1.56
C ARG A 111 3.38 -9.14 1.57
N GLU A 112 2.50 -9.99 2.06
CA GLU A 112 2.72 -11.44 2.18
C GLU A 112 2.29 -12.19 0.90
N ARG A 113 1.80 -11.47 -0.13
CA ARG A 113 1.34 -12.01 -1.40
C ARG A 113 0.31 -13.12 -1.23
N LEU A 114 -0.66 -12.89 -0.33
CA LEU A 114 -1.70 -13.88 -0.03
C LEU A 114 -2.66 -14.04 -1.21
N ASP A 115 -3.12 -15.27 -1.42
CA ASP A 115 -4.03 -15.58 -2.52
C ASP A 115 -5.41 -14.95 -2.30
N CYS A 116 -5.81 -14.10 -3.22
CA CYS A 116 -7.11 -13.44 -3.29
C CYS A 116 -7.94 -13.89 -4.50
N SER A 117 -7.54 -14.96 -5.20
CA SER A 117 -8.21 -15.44 -6.43
C SER A 117 -9.70 -15.67 -6.24
N ALA A 118 -10.12 -16.12 -5.05
CA ALA A 118 -11.52 -16.35 -4.71
C ALA A 118 -12.39 -15.09 -4.80
N VAL A 119 -11.80 -13.91 -4.60
CA VAL A 119 -12.50 -12.60 -4.62
C VAL A 119 -11.99 -11.65 -5.69
N ALA A 120 -11.06 -12.07 -6.53
CA ALA A 120 -10.57 -11.30 -7.66
C ALA A 120 -11.45 -11.47 -8.93
N GLY A 121 -12.55 -12.19 -8.83
CA GLY A 121 -13.46 -12.50 -9.94
C GLY A 121 -14.38 -11.34 -10.35
N ALA A 122 -15.04 -11.51 -11.51
CA ALA A 122 -15.87 -10.45 -12.13
C ALA A 122 -17.11 -10.06 -11.32
N SER A 123 -17.63 -10.93 -10.50
CA SER A 123 -18.87 -10.77 -9.72
C SER A 123 -18.61 -10.49 -8.24
N ALA A 124 -17.34 -10.42 -7.80
CA ALA A 124 -17.04 -10.21 -6.40
C ALA A 124 -17.43 -8.80 -5.94
N THR A 125 -18.00 -8.72 -4.76
CA THR A 125 -18.40 -7.49 -4.08
C THR A 125 -17.34 -7.06 -3.08
N VAL A 126 -17.34 -5.79 -2.70
CA VAL A 126 -16.45 -5.27 -1.65
C VAL A 126 -16.69 -5.98 -0.31
N SER A 127 -17.93 -6.42 -0.03
CA SER A 127 -18.25 -7.18 1.19
C SER A 127 -17.56 -8.55 1.20
N GLU A 128 -17.54 -9.25 0.07
CA GLU A 128 -16.82 -10.52 -0.07
C GLU A 128 -15.31 -10.33 0.04
N VAL A 129 -14.76 -9.27 -0.57
CA VAL A 129 -13.35 -8.88 -0.40
C VAL A 129 -13.04 -8.64 1.07
N ALA A 130 -13.87 -7.87 1.78
CA ALA A 130 -13.67 -7.58 3.20
C ALA A 130 -13.67 -8.85 4.06
N THR A 131 -14.62 -9.75 3.81
CA THR A 131 -14.72 -11.03 4.49
C THR A 131 -13.47 -11.87 4.22
N HIS A 132 -13.06 -12.00 2.97
CA HIS A 132 -11.88 -12.76 2.57
C HIS A 132 -10.61 -12.23 3.24
N LEU A 133 -10.34 -10.92 3.13
CA LEU A 133 -9.15 -10.28 3.71
C LEU A 133 -9.04 -10.49 5.23
N ASN A 134 -10.17 -10.47 5.95
CA ASN A 134 -10.20 -10.70 7.39
C ASN A 134 -9.94 -12.16 7.77
N HIS A 135 -10.22 -13.12 6.89
CA HIS A 135 -10.00 -14.54 7.13
C HIS A 135 -8.65 -15.07 6.62
N LEU A 136 -7.94 -14.31 5.78
CA LEU A 136 -6.58 -14.67 5.37
C LEU A 136 -5.67 -14.76 6.62
N ARG A 137 -4.99 -15.88 6.76
CA ARG A 137 -4.05 -16.15 7.87
C ARG A 137 -2.62 -16.21 7.35
#